data_03aff025ad19d4d3cb2046b91d759aff
#
_entry.id   03aff025ad19d4d3cb2046b91d759aff
#
_cell.length_a   1.000
_cell.length_b   1.000
_cell.length_c   1.000
_cell.angle_alpha   90.00
_cell.angle_beta   90.00
_cell.angle_gamma   90.00
#
_symmetry.space_group_name_H-M   'P 1'
#
loop_
_entity.id
_entity.type
_entity.pdbx_description
1 polymer ?
#
loop_
_entity_poly.entity_id
_entity_poly.type
_entity_poly.pdbx_seq_one_letter_code
_entity_poly.pdbx_strand_id
1 'polypeptide(L)'
;MKAKKQGGSKLFSAFMNIPELTIILFIIIVAVFIGVQSSSFFTGTNALNITKQIAVNGIMSIGMMLAIISKGVDLSIGSLLGLVCAVAGSFIKIGAPAWVVLLICLAVGAACGFLNGFLIVKLKVMPIIVTLGTMNIFRGIAYVYSGGKWTTNLPKDFLVMGNDFAPAIILAAVVILFVIIMRYTRFGRYVYAIGSNGDSARLAGIHVDRTKEMIYMCSGLLTGLAAMIFIGRTGAIQP
;
A
#
# COMPACT_ATOMS: atom_id res chain seq x y z
N MET A 1 -25.64 30.89 45.66
CA MET A 1 -25.59 30.97 44.18
C MET A 1 -24.15 30.72 43.69
N LYS A 2 -23.75 29.48 43.47
CA LYS A 2 -22.50 29.12 42.74
C LYS A 2 -22.57 27.62 42.34
N ALA A 3 -23.36 27.30 41.34
CA ALA A 3 -23.39 25.96 40.77
C ALA A 3 -23.76 26.07 39.27
N LYS A 4 -22.80 26.47 38.42
CA LYS A 4 -22.98 26.40 36.96
C LYS A 4 -21.69 26.63 36.20
N LYS A 5 -20.61 25.82 36.44
CA LYS A 5 -19.41 25.84 35.58
C LYS A 5 -18.64 24.52 35.52
N GLN A 6 -19.23 23.36 35.89
CA GLN A 6 -18.53 22.06 35.86
C GLN A 6 -18.94 21.15 34.72
N GLY A 7 -19.94 21.49 33.91
CA GLY A 7 -20.38 20.63 32.80
C GLY A 7 -19.44 20.64 31.58
N GLY A 8 -18.84 21.77 31.24
CA GLY A 8 -17.99 21.92 30.07
C GLY A 8 -16.62 21.24 30.21
N SER A 9 -16.06 21.19 31.43
CA SER A 9 -14.71 20.61 31.61
C SER A 9 -14.70 19.07 31.56
N LYS A 10 -15.79 18.43 32.01
CA LYS A 10 -15.90 16.96 32.00
C LYS A 10 -16.13 16.39 30.58
N LEU A 11 -16.94 17.07 29.78
CA LEU A 11 -17.11 16.72 28.35
C LEU A 11 -15.82 16.97 27.57
N PHE A 12 -15.15 18.09 27.82
CA PHE A 12 -13.88 18.41 27.18
C PHE A 12 -12.75 17.45 27.60
N SER A 13 -12.68 17.07 28.87
CA SER A 13 -11.70 16.09 29.36
C SER A 13 -12.02 14.66 28.87
N ALA A 14 -13.30 14.28 28.76
CA ALA A 14 -13.69 13.00 28.16
C ALA A 14 -13.37 12.96 26.66
N PHE A 15 -13.54 14.08 25.97
CA PHE A 15 -13.20 14.25 24.56
C PHE A 15 -11.68 14.16 24.29
N MET A 16 -10.87 14.75 25.16
CA MET A 16 -9.39 14.72 25.07
C MET A 16 -8.78 13.36 25.47
N ASN A 17 -9.54 12.48 26.10
CA ASN A 17 -9.06 11.14 26.48
C ASN A 17 -9.21 10.10 25.37
N ILE A 18 -9.76 10.48 24.21
CA ILE A 18 -9.84 9.63 23.02
C ILE A 18 -8.75 10.11 22.05
N PRO A 19 -7.61 9.39 21.91
CA PRO A 19 -6.47 9.84 21.10
C PRO A 19 -6.84 10.09 19.63
N GLU A 20 -7.81 9.34 19.09
CA GLU A 20 -8.32 9.49 17.73
C GLU A 20 -8.99 10.86 17.51
N LEU A 21 -9.70 11.38 18.51
CA LEU A 21 -10.35 12.70 18.43
C LEU A 21 -9.36 13.85 18.37
N THR A 22 -8.24 13.74 19.07
CA THR A 22 -7.16 14.73 19.03
C THR A 22 -6.56 14.80 17.62
N ILE A 23 -6.35 13.65 16.99
CA ILE A 23 -5.83 13.57 15.60
C ILE A 23 -6.84 14.16 14.62
N ILE A 24 -8.12 13.81 14.74
CA ILE A 24 -9.19 14.34 13.88
C ILE A 24 -9.28 15.87 14.02
N LEU A 25 -9.27 16.40 15.23
CA LEU A 25 -9.29 17.83 15.47
C LEU A 25 -8.08 18.54 14.83
N PHE A 26 -6.90 17.97 14.99
CA PHE A 26 -5.68 18.49 14.36
C PHE A 26 -5.81 18.50 12.82
N ILE A 27 -6.30 17.41 12.22
CA ILE A 27 -6.52 17.34 10.76
C ILE A 27 -7.52 18.42 10.32
N ILE A 28 -8.62 18.62 11.05
CA ILE A 28 -9.62 19.66 10.74
C ILE A 28 -8.99 21.05 10.79
N ILE A 29 -8.23 21.35 11.85
CA ILE A 29 -7.55 22.67 12.00
C ILE A 29 -6.61 22.91 10.83
N VAL A 30 -5.78 21.92 10.48
CA VAL A 30 -4.84 22.02 9.35
C VAL A 30 -5.59 22.17 8.03
N ALA A 31 -6.66 21.40 7.81
CA ALA A 31 -7.48 21.49 6.61
C ALA A 31 -8.13 22.86 6.44
N VAL A 32 -8.69 23.42 7.52
CA VAL A 32 -9.26 24.77 7.51
C VAL A 32 -8.18 25.81 7.25
N PHE A 33 -7.03 25.69 7.90
CA PHE A 33 -5.91 26.63 7.71
C PHE A 33 -5.45 26.64 6.26
N ILE A 34 -5.24 25.46 5.64
CA ILE A 34 -4.84 25.36 4.23
C ILE A 34 -5.97 25.86 3.32
N GLY A 35 -7.23 25.53 3.64
CA GLY A 35 -8.38 25.92 2.83
C GLY A 35 -8.59 27.44 2.79
N VAL A 36 -8.25 28.17 3.87
CA VAL A 36 -8.27 29.64 3.87
C VAL A 36 -7.14 30.22 3.03
N GLN A 37 -5.98 29.56 2.99
CA GLN A 37 -4.80 30.00 2.23
C GLN A 37 -4.88 29.65 0.72
N SER A 38 -5.61 28.61 0.38
CA SER A 38 -5.68 28.11 -1.00
C SER A 38 -7.13 27.83 -1.42
N SER A 39 -7.61 28.62 -2.37
CA SER A 39 -8.96 28.45 -2.95
C SER A 39 -9.16 27.11 -3.64
N SER A 40 -8.06 26.46 -4.05
CA SER A 40 -8.09 25.15 -4.72
C SER A 40 -8.26 23.98 -3.75
N PHE A 41 -8.09 24.18 -2.42
CA PHE A 41 -8.09 23.08 -1.45
C PHE A 41 -9.45 22.39 -1.34
N PHE A 42 -10.55 23.13 -1.26
CA PHE A 42 -11.92 22.61 -1.17
C PHE A 42 -12.60 22.41 -2.53
N THR A 43 -11.84 22.21 -3.60
CA THR A 43 -12.40 21.91 -4.92
C THR A 43 -12.66 20.43 -5.10
N GLY A 44 -13.67 20.07 -5.93
CA GLY A 44 -13.94 18.68 -6.29
C GLY A 44 -12.75 17.99 -6.97
N THR A 45 -11.96 18.74 -7.75
CA THR A 45 -10.74 18.23 -8.38
C THR A 45 -9.70 17.81 -7.35
N ASN A 46 -9.49 18.61 -6.29
CA ASN A 46 -8.57 18.25 -5.22
C ASN A 46 -9.07 17.05 -4.42
N ALA A 47 -10.37 16.97 -4.13
CA ALA A 47 -10.97 15.81 -3.46
C ALA A 47 -10.75 14.53 -4.26
N LEU A 48 -10.92 14.56 -5.59
CA LEU A 48 -10.61 13.44 -6.48
C LEU A 48 -9.12 13.08 -6.44
N ASN A 49 -8.23 14.04 -6.47
CA ASN A 49 -6.78 13.80 -6.39
C ASN A 49 -6.37 13.14 -5.07
N ILE A 50 -6.95 13.57 -3.96
CA ILE A 50 -6.75 12.94 -2.64
C ILE A 50 -7.26 11.49 -2.67
N THR A 51 -8.45 11.25 -3.21
CA THR A 51 -9.03 9.91 -3.34
C THR A 51 -8.16 8.97 -4.17
N LYS A 52 -7.60 9.45 -5.28
CA LYS A 52 -6.66 8.71 -6.12
C LYS A 52 -5.37 8.37 -5.36
N GLN A 53 -4.88 9.27 -4.54
CA GLN A 53 -3.69 9.04 -3.71
C GLN A 53 -3.96 8.02 -2.60
N ILE A 54 -5.11 8.12 -1.95
CA ILE A 54 -5.56 7.16 -0.94
C ILE A 54 -5.67 5.76 -1.55
N ALA A 55 -6.14 5.64 -2.81
CA ALA A 55 -6.27 4.35 -3.46
C ALA A 55 -4.93 3.63 -3.62
N VAL A 56 -3.89 4.32 -4.09
CA VAL A 56 -2.54 3.74 -4.23
C VAL A 56 -2.00 3.27 -2.87
N ASN A 57 -2.02 4.17 -1.88
CA ASN A 57 -1.52 3.88 -0.54
C ASN A 57 -2.37 2.79 0.15
N GLY A 58 -3.69 2.82 -0.03
CA GLY A 58 -4.61 1.85 0.55
C GLY A 58 -4.37 0.43 0.04
N ILE A 59 -4.15 0.26 -1.27
CA ILE A 59 -3.85 -1.06 -1.84
C ILE A 59 -2.52 -1.60 -1.28
N MET A 60 -1.48 -0.77 -1.22
CA MET A 60 -0.19 -1.17 -0.62
C MET A 60 -0.34 -1.49 0.87
N SER A 61 -1.18 -0.73 1.59
CA SER A 61 -1.44 -0.95 3.02
C SER A 61 -2.11 -2.30 3.30
N ILE A 62 -2.94 -2.82 2.38
CA ILE A 62 -3.51 -4.17 2.51
C ILE A 62 -2.40 -5.22 2.46
N GLY A 63 -1.42 -5.06 1.56
CA GLY A 63 -0.24 -5.93 1.52
C GLY A 63 0.57 -5.87 2.82
N MET A 64 0.84 -4.66 3.32
CA MET A 64 1.52 -4.46 4.60
C MET A 64 0.75 -5.06 5.78
N MET A 65 -0.57 -4.93 5.79
CA MET A 65 -1.45 -5.50 6.81
C MET A 65 -1.26 -7.02 6.95
N LEU A 66 -1.16 -7.74 5.82
CA LEU A 66 -0.92 -9.20 5.86
C LEU A 66 0.41 -9.52 6.54
N ALA A 67 1.47 -8.77 6.22
CA ALA A 67 2.78 -8.93 6.85
C ALA A 67 2.70 -8.64 8.35
N ILE A 68 2.05 -7.54 8.76
CA ILE A 68 1.93 -7.13 10.17
C ILE A 68 1.13 -8.17 10.97
N ILE A 69 0.00 -8.66 10.46
CA ILE A 69 -0.79 -9.69 11.13
C ILE A 69 0.05 -10.94 11.37
N SER A 70 0.94 -11.31 10.44
CA SER A 70 1.84 -12.47 10.58
C SER A 70 3.13 -12.18 11.38
N LYS A 71 3.18 -11.08 12.14
CA LYS A 71 4.35 -10.60 12.91
C LYS A 71 5.58 -10.28 12.04
N GLY A 72 5.35 -9.81 10.83
CA GLY A 72 6.37 -9.28 9.92
C GLY A 72 6.13 -7.81 9.59
N VAL A 73 7.09 -7.22 8.89
CA VAL A 73 6.97 -5.86 8.31
C VAL A 73 7.61 -5.90 6.94
N ASP A 74 7.00 -5.25 5.96
CA ASP A 74 7.56 -5.11 4.61
C ASP A 74 7.85 -3.64 4.31
N LEU A 75 9.06 -3.21 4.58
CA LEU A 75 9.51 -1.83 4.32
C LEU A 75 9.90 -1.60 2.86
N SER A 76 9.98 -2.67 2.06
CA SER A 76 10.43 -2.58 0.67
C SER A 76 9.35 -2.11 -0.30
N ILE A 77 8.07 -2.11 0.09
CA ILE A 77 6.92 -1.86 -0.81
C ILE A 77 7.02 -0.54 -1.57
N GLY A 78 7.52 0.54 -0.94
CA GLY A 78 7.70 1.83 -1.60
C GLY A 78 8.76 1.80 -2.71
N SER A 79 9.91 1.16 -2.44
CA SER A 79 10.98 0.99 -3.43
C SER A 79 10.59 -0.04 -4.50
N LEU A 80 9.82 -1.06 -4.13
CA LEU A 80 9.24 -2.02 -5.07
C LEU A 80 8.27 -1.34 -6.04
N LEU A 81 7.42 -0.41 -5.54
CA LEU A 81 6.57 0.40 -6.41
C LEU A 81 7.40 1.13 -7.48
N GLY A 82 8.50 1.80 -7.07
CA GLY A 82 9.40 2.49 -7.99
C GLY A 82 10.02 1.54 -9.02
N LEU A 83 10.49 0.36 -8.58
CA LEU A 83 11.05 -0.65 -9.49
C LEU A 83 10.03 -1.14 -10.51
N VAL A 84 8.82 -1.48 -10.06
CA VAL A 84 7.74 -1.93 -10.95
C VAL A 84 7.37 -0.82 -11.94
N CYS A 85 7.29 0.43 -11.50
CA CYS A 85 7.07 1.57 -12.40
C CYS A 85 8.18 1.72 -13.44
N ALA A 86 9.46 1.57 -13.04
CA ALA A 86 10.60 1.66 -13.96
C ALA A 86 10.54 0.55 -15.04
N VAL A 87 10.23 -0.69 -14.64
CA VAL A 87 10.03 -1.80 -15.58
C VAL A 87 8.85 -1.52 -16.49
N ALA A 88 7.70 -1.12 -15.95
CA ALA A 88 6.53 -0.76 -16.75
C ALA A 88 6.85 0.29 -17.81
N GLY A 89 7.63 1.32 -17.44
CA GLY A 89 8.05 2.38 -18.36
C GLY A 89 8.80 1.89 -19.58
N SER A 90 9.61 0.86 -19.46
CA SER A 90 10.32 0.25 -20.60
C SER A 90 9.37 -0.43 -21.56
N PHE A 91 8.38 -1.16 -21.06
CA PHE A 91 7.37 -1.81 -21.90
C PHE A 91 6.42 -0.82 -22.56
N ILE A 92 6.08 0.28 -21.86
CA ILE A 92 5.29 1.36 -22.44
C ILE A 92 6.03 2.02 -23.60
N LYS A 93 7.35 2.24 -23.48
CA LYS A 93 8.18 2.84 -24.55
C LYS A 93 8.24 2.01 -25.83
N ILE A 94 8.18 0.69 -25.72
CA ILE A 94 8.15 -0.21 -26.90
C ILE A 94 6.72 -0.44 -27.42
N GLY A 95 5.72 0.28 -26.90
CA GLY A 95 4.35 0.23 -27.41
C GLY A 95 3.52 -0.96 -26.91
N ALA A 96 3.91 -1.59 -25.79
CA ALA A 96 3.13 -2.69 -25.23
C ALA A 96 1.73 -2.21 -24.76
N PRO A 97 0.66 -2.96 -25.01
CA PRO A 97 -0.68 -2.58 -24.60
C PRO A 97 -0.83 -2.58 -23.08
N ALA A 98 -1.74 -1.74 -22.54
CA ALA A 98 -1.89 -1.51 -21.09
C ALA A 98 -2.16 -2.80 -20.28
N TRP A 99 -2.93 -3.75 -20.83
CA TRP A 99 -3.19 -5.02 -20.15
C TRP A 99 -1.94 -5.91 -20.02
N VAL A 100 -1.03 -5.88 -21.01
CA VAL A 100 0.27 -6.59 -20.92
C VAL A 100 1.14 -5.96 -19.84
N VAL A 101 1.22 -4.62 -19.81
CA VAL A 101 2.00 -3.91 -18.79
C VAL A 101 1.42 -4.17 -17.40
N LEU A 102 0.10 -4.23 -17.25
CA LEU A 102 -0.52 -4.63 -15.99
C LEU A 102 -0.07 -6.03 -15.53
N LEU A 103 -0.09 -7.01 -16.42
CA LEU A 103 0.37 -8.37 -16.10
C LEU A 103 1.85 -8.39 -15.71
N ILE A 104 2.69 -7.60 -16.39
CA ILE A 104 4.12 -7.45 -16.05
C ILE A 104 4.28 -6.81 -14.65
N CYS A 105 3.53 -5.74 -14.35
CA CYS A 105 3.56 -5.12 -13.03
C CYS A 105 3.18 -6.11 -11.92
N LEU A 106 2.14 -6.90 -12.13
CA LEU A 106 1.70 -7.93 -11.19
C LEU A 106 2.76 -9.02 -11.02
N ALA A 107 3.35 -9.50 -12.14
CA ALA A 107 4.35 -10.54 -12.12
C ALA A 107 5.65 -10.10 -11.44
N VAL A 108 6.17 -8.91 -11.78
CA VAL A 108 7.39 -8.35 -11.16
C VAL A 108 7.14 -8.08 -9.68
N GLY A 109 6.00 -7.47 -9.33
CA GLY A 109 5.62 -7.25 -7.94
C GLY A 109 5.56 -8.56 -7.15
N ALA A 110 4.85 -9.57 -7.67
CA ALA A 110 4.73 -10.88 -7.03
C ALA A 110 6.09 -11.59 -6.88
N ALA A 111 6.94 -11.54 -7.92
CA ALA A 111 8.28 -12.15 -7.89
C ALA A 111 9.19 -11.51 -6.83
N CYS A 112 9.21 -10.18 -6.76
CA CYS A 112 9.99 -9.45 -5.75
C CYS A 112 9.43 -9.69 -4.34
N GLY A 113 8.10 -9.70 -4.18
CA GLY A 113 7.47 -10.04 -2.90
C GLY A 113 7.78 -11.49 -2.48
N PHE A 114 7.69 -12.44 -3.42
CA PHE A 114 8.09 -13.83 -3.16
C PHE A 114 9.57 -13.93 -2.76
N LEU A 115 10.47 -13.18 -3.41
CA LEU A 115 11.88 -13.11 -3.04
C LEU A 115 12.05 -12.67 -1.58
N ASN A 116 11.34 -11.63 -1.13
CA ASN A 116 11.35 -11.20 0.26
C ASN A 116 10.90 -12.33 1.20
N GLY A 117 9.76 -12.95 0.91
CA GLY A 117 9.25 -14.06 1.71
C GLY A 117 10.22 -15.25 1.78
N PHE A 118 10.79 -15.62 0.64
CA PHE A 118 11.78 -16.69 0.53
C PHE A 118 13.04 -16.39 1.35
N LEU A 119 13.59 -15.18 1.25
CA LEU A 119 14.77 -14.78 2.02
C LEU A 119 14.47 -14.81 3.53
N ILE A 120 13.34 -14.29 3.96
CA ILE A 120 12.93 -14.29 5.38
C ILE A 120 12.86 -15.73 5.92
N VAL A 121 12.25 -16.63 5.16
CA VAL A 121 12.06 -18.03 5.56
C VAL A 121 13.38 -18.80 5.54
N LYS A 122 14.17 -18.67 4.46
CA LYS A 122 15.41 -19.45 4.28
C LYS A 122 16.54 -18.98 5.15
N LEU A 123 16.71 -17.66 5.28
CA LEU A 123 17.78 -17.11 6.12
C LEU A 123 17.42 -17.08 7.60
N LYS A 124 16.12 -17.30 7.94
CA LYS A 124 15.61 -17.21 9.32
C LYS A 124 15.95 -15.88 9.99
N VAL A 125 16.01 -14.82 9.21
CA VAL A 125 16.32 -13.45 9.66
C VAL A 125 15.02 -12.70 9.90
N MET A 126 15.07 -11.71 10.79
CA MET A 126 13.92 -10.85 11.08
C MET A 126 13.43 -10.15 9.79
N PRO A 127 12.13 -10.13 9.52
CA PRO A 127 11.58 -9.54 8.29
C PRO A 127 12.05 -8.12 8.02
N ILE A 128 12.16 -7.29 9.06
CA ILE A 128 12.61 -5.90 8.95
C ILE A 128 14.00 -5.78 8.33
N ILE A 129 14.94 -6.68 8.66
CA ILE A 129 16.32 -6.64 8.16
C ILE A 129 16.33 -6.99 6.67
N VAL A 130 15.59 -8.03 6.28
CA VAL A 130 15.51 -8.46 4.88
C VAL A 130 14.86 -7.36 4.05
N THR A 131 13.71 -6.83 4.49
CA THR A 131 12.96 -5.84 3.72
C THR A 131 13.63 -4.48 3.66
N LEU A 132 14.43 -4.08 4.66
CA LEU A 132 15.32 -2.92 4.58
C LEU A 132 16.46 -3.13 3.57
N GLY A 133 17.06 -4.32 3.55
CA GLY A 133 18.06 -4.67 2.55
C GLY A 133 17.51 -4.64 1.14
N THR A 134 16.39 -5.33 0.90
CA THR A 134 15.73 -5.36 -0.43
C THR A 134 15.15 -4.01 -0.83
N MET A 135 14.72 -3.17 0.10
CA MET A 135 14.31 -1.79 -0.17
C MET A 135 15.41 -1.00 -0.90
N ASN A 136 16.65 -1.09 -0.39
CA ASN A 136 17.78 -0.40 -1.01
C ASN A 136 18.17 -1.05 -2.35
N ILE A 137 18.10 -2.38 -2.44
CA ILE A 137 18.38 -3.12 -3.68
C ILE A 137 17.35 -2.73 -4.76
N PHE A 138 16.05 -2.75 -4.46
CA PHE A 138 15.01 -2.41 -5.42
C PHE A 138 15.12 -0.95 -5.87
N ARG A 139 15.44 -0.03 -4.96
CA ARG A 139 15.67 1.38 -5.29
C ARG A 139 16.89 1.53 -6.21
N GLY A 140 17.99 0.86 -5.89
CA GLY A 140 19.20 0.88 -6.71
C GLY A 140 18.96 0.31 -8.12
N ILE A 141 18.29 -0.84 -8.22
CA ILE A 141 17.91 -1.43 -9.50
C ILE A 141 16.99 -0.50 -10.29
N ALA A 142 15.97 0.09 -9.66
CA ALA A 142 15.06 1.01 -10.33
C ALA A 142 15.83 2.20 -10.94
N TYR A 143 16.75 2.78 -10.17
CA TYR A 143 17.55 3.93 -10.62
C TYR A 143 18.51 3.55 -11.78
N VAL A 144 19.25 2.45 -11.63
CA VAL A 144 20.19 1.99 -12.68
C VAL A 144 19.42 1.59 -13.94
N TYR A 145 18.31 0.85 -13.80
CA TYR A 145 17.50 0.38 -14.92
C TYR A 145 16.86 1.52 -15.72
N SER A 146 16.37 2.57 -15.05
CA SER A 146 15.79 3.74 -15.70
C SER A 146 16.84 4.75 -16.20
N GLY A 147 18.10 4.59 -15.76
CA GLY A 147 19.18 5.57 -16.00
C GLY A 147 18.88 6.92 -15.33
N GLY A 148 18.06 6.93 -14.26
CA GLY A 148 17.62 8.15 -13.56
C GLY A 148 16.70 9.04 -14.39
N LYS A 149 16.22 8.57 -15.54
CA LYS A 149 15.39 9.36 -16.47
C LYS A 149 13.91 9.16 -16.21
N TRP A 150 13.17 10.24 -16.25
CA TRP A 150 11.70 10.19 -16.20
C TRP A 150 11.14 9.74 -17.54
N THR A 151 10.06 8.99 -17.50
CA THR A 151 9.25 8.65 -18.67
C THR A 151 7.96 9.44 -18.59
N THR A 152 7.77 10.36 -19.53
CA THR A 152 6.58 11.23 -19.64
C THR A 152 5.87 10.93 -20.97
N ASN A 153 4.74 11.61 -21.22
CA ASN A 153 3.93 11.46 -22.43
C ASN A 153 3.40 10.02 -22.63
N LEU A 154 2.80 9.48 -21.56
CA LEU A 154 2.21 8.15 -21.60
C LEU A 154 0.98 8.10 -22.51
N PRO A 155 0.76 7.00 -23.27
CA PRO A 155 -0.46 6.80 -24.04
C PRO A 155 -1.71 6.86 -23.15
N LYS A 156 -2.82 7.36 -23.72
CA LYS A 156 -4.09 7.57 -22.98
C LYS A 156 -4.63 6.32 -22.31
N ASP A 157 -4.40 5.15 -22.89
CA ASP A 157 -4.86 3.86 -22.37
C ASP A 157 -4.30 3.55 -20.97
N PHE A 158 -3.09 4.04 -20.67
CA PHE A 158 -2.47 3.89 -19.34
C PHE A 158 -3.06 4.82 -18.29
N LEU A 159 -3.68 5.92 -18.72
CA LEU A 159 -4.27 6.90 -17.80
C LEU A 159 -5.63 6.42 -17.27
N VAL A 160 -6.29 5.46 -17.93
CA VAL A 160 -7.65 5.01 -17.57
C VAL A 160 -7.72 4.52 -16.13
N MET A 161 -6.75 3.72 -15.68
CA MET A 161 -6.74 3.17 -14.31
C MET A 161 -6.43 4.23 -13.23
N GLY A 162 -5.88 5.38 -13.61
CA GLY A 162 -5.59 6.50 -12.73
C GLY A 162 -6.58 7.66 -12.83
N ASN A 163 -7.56 7.60 -13.74
CA ASN A 163 -8.51 8.69 -13.98
C ASN A 163 -9.76 8.55 -13.12
N ASP A 164 -10.40 9.68 -12.88
CA ASP A 164 -11.69 9.83 -12.21
C ASP A 164 -11.84 8.96 -10.95
N PHE A 165 -12.88 8.16 -10.87
CA PHE A 165 -13.17 7.27 -9.75
C PHE A 165 -12.56 5.87 -9.88
N ALA A 166 -11.89 5.54 -10.99
CA ALA A 166 -11.34 4.21 -11.22
C ALA A 166 -10.41 3.74 -10.07
N PRO A 167 -9.48 4.55 -9.54
CA PRO A 167 -8.66 4.15 -8.40
C PRO A 167 -9.48 3.79 -7.15
N ALA A 168 -10.54 4.55 -6.86
CA ALA A 168 -11.40 4.29 -5.71
C ALA A 168 -12.19 2.99 -5.86
N ILE A 169 -12.70 2.72 -7.06
CA ILE A 169 -13.43 1.48 -7.37
C ILE A 169 -12.48 0.27 -7.24
N ILE A 170 -11.26 0.38 -7.77
CA ILE A 170 -10.26 -0.68 -7.66
C ILE A 170 -9.89 -0.92 -6.19
N LEU A 171 -9.65 0.14 -5.41
CA LEU A 171 -9.41 0.01 -3.97
C LEU A 171 -10.58 -0.69 -3.27
N ALA A 172 -11.82 -0.27 -3.51
CA ALA A 172 -13.01 -0.88 -2.92
C ALA A 172 -13.11 -2.37 -3.27
N ALA A 173 -12.88 -2.73 -4.53
CA ALA A 173 -12.88 -4.12 -4.98
C ALA A 173 -11.79 -4.95 -4.28
N VAL A 174 -10.56 -4.40 -4.15
CA VAL A 174 -9.45 -5.06 -3.45
C VAL A 174 -9.77 -5.21 -1.96
N VAL A 175 -10.32 -4.18 -1.30
CA VAL A 175 -10.74 -4.27 0.12
C VAL A 175 -11.78 -5.38 0.30
N ILE A 176 -12.84 -5.40 -0.51
CA ILE A 176 -13.89 -6.44 -0.44
C ILE A 176 -13.29 -7.82 -0.65
N LEU A 177 -12.44 -7.98 -1.67
CA LEU A 177 -11.76 -9.25 -1.97
C LEU A 177 -10.93 -9.72 -0.77
N PHE A 178 -10.13 -8.85 -0.16
CA PHE A 178 -9.28 -9.21 0.97
C PHE A 178 -10.06 -9.42 2.26
N VAL A 179 -11.17 -8.73 2.48
CA VAL A 179 -12.11 -9.03 3.58
C VAL A 179 -12.65 -10.47 3.43
N ILE A 180 -13.06 -10.85 2.22
CA ILE A 180 -13.55 -12.21 1.93
C ILE A 180 -12.42 -13.22 2.13
N ILE A 181 -11.22 -12.99 1.59
CA ILE A 181 -10.07 -13.88 1.74
C ILE A 181 -9.73 -14.08 3.22
N MET A 182 -9.60 -12.99 3.97
CA MET A 182 -9.18 -13.05 5.37
C MET A 182 -10.24 -13.69 6.28
N ARG A 183 -11.52 -13.47 6.01
CA ARG A 183 -12.62 -13.98 6.86
C ARG A 183 -13.05 -15.39 6.53
N TYR A 184 -13.06 -15.78 5.25
CA TYR A 184 -13.71 -17.02 4.81
C TYR A 184 -12.76 -18.08 4.26
N THR A 185 -11.49 -17.76 3.95
CA THR A 185 -10.56 -18.73 3.36
C THR A 185 -9.63 -19.39 4.40
N ARG A 186 -9.00 -20.50 4.00
CA ARG A 186 -7.93 -21.14 4.79
C ARG A 186 -6.71 -20.24 4.94
N PHE A 187 -6.40 -19.47 3.89
CA PHE A 187 -5.27 -18.55 3.90
C PHE A 187 -5.40 -17.51 5.04
N GLY A 188 -6.56 -16.84 5.15
CA GLY A 188 -6.79 -15.87 6.23
C GLY A 188 -6.64 -16.50 7.62
N ARG A 189 -7.21 -17.70 7.83
CA ARG A 189 -7.05 -18.40 9.10
C ARG A 189 -5.59 -18.73 9.43
N TYR A 190 -4.79 -19.11 8.43
CA TYR A 190 -3.37 -19.39 8.60
C TYR A 190 -2.58 -18.13 8.95
N VAL A 191 -2.89 -17.00 8.30
CA VAL A 191 -2.27 -15.70 8.61
C VAL A 191 -2.50 -15.32 10.07
N TYR A 192 -3.74 -15.41 10.57
CA TYR A 192 -4.06 -15.13 11.98
C TYR A 192 -3.42 -16.14 12.93
N ALA A 193 -3.41 -17.42 12.61
CA ALA A 193 -2.79 -18.47 13.44
C ALA A 193 -1.29 -18.24 13.59
N ILE A 194 -0.58 -17.92 12.50
CA ILE A 194 0.85 -17.61 12.49
C ILE A 194 1.12 -16.35 13.32
N GLY A 195 0.27 -15.34 13.19
CA GLY A 195 0.39 -14.10 13.95
C GLY A 195 0.14 -14.29 15.44
N SER A 196 -0.72 -15.20 15.84
CA SER A 196 -0.94 -15.55 17.26
C SER A 196 0.30 -16.26 17.83
N ASN A 197 0.61 -17.46 17.30
CA ASN A 197 1.79 -18.23 17.68
C ASN A 197 2.23 -19.14 16.52
N GLY A 198 3.39 -18.82 15.92
CA GLY A 198 3.92 -19.57 14.77
C GLY A 198 4.29 -21.02 15.10
N ASP A 199 4.79 -21.29 16.30
CA ASP A 199 5.17 -22.66 16.72
C ASP A 199 3.93 -23.51 16.94
N SER A 200 2.91 -23.00 17.63
CA SER A 200 1.63 -23.66 17.79
C SER A 200 0.93 -23.90 16.44
N ALA A 201 1.00 -22.93 15.51
CA ALA A 201 0.47 -23.10 14.16
C ALA A 201 1.18 -24.25 13.41
N ARG A 202 2.50 -24.37 13.56
CA ARG A 202 3.30 -25.47 12.96
C ARG A 202 2.90 -26.83 13.54
N LEU A 203 2.72 -26.92 14.87
CA LEU A 203 2.23 -28.13 15.53
C LEU A 203 0.81 -28.51 15.09
N ALA A 204 -0.03 -27.55 14.76
CA ALA A 204 -1.37 -27.76 14.20
C ALA A 204 -1.35 -28.11 12.69
N GLY A 205 -0.18 -28.39 12.09
CA GLY A 205 -0.04 -28.81 10.69
C GLY A 205 -0.05 -27.67 9.66
N ILE A 206 0.03 -26.41 10.09
CA ILE A 206 0.10 -25.27 9.18
C ILE A 206 1.53 -25.13 8.62
N HIS A 207 1.65 -25.04 7.31
CA HIS A 207 2.93 -24.79 6.62
C HIS A 207 3.33 -23.32 6.76
N VAL A 208 3.86 -22.95 7.94
CA VAL A 208 4.19 -21.55 8.31
C VAL A 208 5.09 -20.89 7.27
N ASP A 209 6.11 -21.60 6.81
CA ASP A 209 7.10 -21.07 5.87
C ASP A 209 6.47 -20.69 4.51
N ARG A 210 5.72 -21.62 3.92
CA ARG A 210 4.97 -21.37 2.67
C ARG A 210 3.95 -20.26 2.82
N THR A 211 3.25 -20.20 3.95
CA THR A 211 2.26 -19.16 4.19
C THR A 211 2.92 -17.79 4.29
N LYS A 212 4.10 -17.68 4.92
CA LYS A 212 4.87 -16.44 4.94
C LYS A 212 5.33 -16.02 3.54
N GLU A 213 5.86 -16.95 2.74
CA GLU A 213 6.23 -16.67 1.34
C GLU A 213 5.03 -16.12 0.55
N MET A 214 3.85 -16.73 0.70
CA MET A 214 2.60 -16.26 0.05
C MET A 214 2.17 -14.88 0.54
N ILE A 215 2.34 -14.55 1.82
CA ILE A 215 2.01 -13.23 2.38
C ILE A 215 2.81 -12.15 1.68
N TYR A 216 4.14 -12.30 1.60
CA TYR A 216 5.00 -11.32 0.95
C TYR A 216 4.78 -11.29 -0.57
N MET A 217 4.50 -12.42 -1.21
CA MET A 217 4.12 -12.48 -2.62
C MET A 217 2.83 -11.68 -2.88
N CYS A 218 1.81 -11.83 -2.02
CA CYS A 218 0.57 -11.05 -2.11
C CYS A 218 0.83 -9.55 -1.90
N SER A 219 1.71 -9.18 -0.94
CA SER A 219 2.14 -7.78 -0.73
C SER A 219 2.77 -7.20 -1.98
N GLY A 220 3.68 -7.94 -2.61
CA GLY A 220 4.31 -7.53 -3.85
C GLY A 220 3.33 -7.44 -5.03
N LEU A 221 2.40 -8.40 -5.16
CA LEU A 221 1.36 -8.37 -6.18
C LEU A 221 0.48 -7.13 -6.06
N LEU A 222 0.04 -6.79 -4.85
CA LEU A 222 -0.73 -5.58 -4.57
C LEU A 222 0.08 -4.31 -4.87
N THR A 223 1.38 -4.32 -4.60
CA THR A 223 2.28 -3.23 -4.99
C THR A 223 2.36 -3.10 -6.51
N GLY A 224 2.39 -4.22 -7.26
CA GLY A 224 2.31 -4.22 -8.72
C GLY A 224 1.03 -3.60 -9.25
N LEU A 225 -0.12 -3.90 -8.64
CA LEU A 225 -1.41 -3.27 -8.98
C LEU A 225 -1.39 -1.78 -8.67
N ALA A 226 -0.88 -1.40 -7.49
CA ALA A 226 -0.75 -0.01 -7.07
C ALA A 226 0.15 0.80 -8.02
N ALA A 227 1.21 0.19 -8.56
CA ALA A 227 2.10 0.81 -9.53
C ALA A 227 1.37 1.21 -10.83
N MET A 228 0.48 0.36 -11.34
CA MET A 228 -0.30 0.69 -12.53
C MET A 228 -1.26 1.88 -12.31
N ILE A 229 -1.90 1.93 -11.13
CA ILE A 229 -2.75 3.07 -10.74
C ILE A 229 -1.90 4.32 -10.55
N PHE A 230 -0.71 4.19 -9.94
CA PHE A 230 0.22 5.30 -9.72
C PHE A 230 0.67 5.90 -11.05
N ILE A 231 1.06 5.07 -12.03
CA ILE A 231 1.42 5.50 -13.40
C ILE A 231 0.25 6.24 -14.05
N GLY A 232 -0.97 5.68 -13.99
CA GLY A 232 -2.15 6.30 -14.55
C GLY A 232 -2.51 7.65 -13.92
N ARG A 233 -2.26 7.78 -12.61
CA ARG A 233 -2.53 9.03 -11.86
C ARG A 233 -1.52 10.12 -12.14
N THR A 234 -0.24 9.78 -12.17
CA THR A 234 0.84 10.77 -12.32
C THR A 234 1.09 11.16 -13.76
N GLY A 235 0.70 10.32 -14.73
CA GLY A 235 1.02 10.52 -16.14
C GLY A 235 2.52 10.53 -16.44
N ALA A 236 3.34 10.15 -15.46
CA ALA A 236 4.79 10.09 -15.55
C ALA A 236 5.35 8.99 -14.64
N ILE A 237 6.48 8.44 -15.02
CA ILE A 237 7.22 7.43 -14.25
C ILE A 237 8.50 8.07 -13.76
N GLN A 238 8.67 8.05 -12.45
CA GLN A 238 9.87 8.48 -11.74
C GLN A 238 10.56 7.24 -11.18
N PRO A 239 11.88 7.11 -11.32
CA PRO A 239 12.63 6.03 -10.73
C PRO A 239 12.81 6.18 -9.21
#